data_d87a2f6be607ba7babc0823cc9248f62
#
_entry.id   d87a2f6be607ba7babc0823cc9248f62
#
_cell.length_a   1.000
_cell.length_b   1.000
_cell.length_c   1.000
_cell.angle_alpha   90.00
_cell.angle_beta   90.00
_cell.angle_gamma   90.00
#
_symmetry.space_group_name_H-M   'P 1'
#
loop_
_entity.id
_entity.type
_entity.pdbx_description
1 polymer ?
#
loop_
_entity_poly.entity_id
_entity_poly.type
_entity_poly.pdbx_seq_one_letter_code
_entity_poly.pdbx_strand_id
1 'polypeptide(L)'
;MPKPIIDCLLDNAYQDTQVLLVNEKEGDQFAVPRYVEFVFRTPDKSKAETVSSFIADNRYADSTAIVQDGDHSELRVRVHMPLRQPVLCSVSALMACLAQIFDIEYDGWSAEIKRAS
;
A
#
# COMPACT_ATOMS: atom_id res chain seq x y z
N MET A 1 4.36 -23.21 6.02
CA MET A 1 4.71 -22.20 7.05
C MET A 1 4.59 -20.81 6.48
N PRO A 2 3.85 -19.93 7.12
CA PRO A 2 3.86 -18.55 6.68
C PRO A 2 5.26 -17.95 6.85
N LYS A 3 5.61 -17.05 5.95
CA LYS A 3 6.88 -16.35 5.98
C LYS A 3 6.97 -15.47 7.24
N PRO A 4 8.09 -15.44 7.97
CA PRO A 4 8.24 -14.55 9.10
C PRO A 4 7.99 -13.09 8.73
N ILE A 5 7.39 -12.33 9.63
CA ILE A 5 7.05 -10.93 9.36
C ILE A 5 8.29 -10.10 9.02
N ILE A 6 9.44 -10.38 9.65
CA ILE A 6 10.67 -9.65 9.38
C ILE A 6 11.09 -9.84 7.91
N ASP A 7 10.96 -11.06 7.37
CA ASP A 7 11.31 -11.34 5.97
C ASP A 7 10.34 -10.63 5.03
N CYS A 8 9.06 -10.61 5.37
CA CYS A 8 8.05 -9.88 4.60
C CYS A 8 8.37 -8.38 4.55
N LEU A 9 8.78 -7.81 5.67
CA LEU A 9 9.12 -6.39 5.75
C LEU A 9 10.37 -6.06 4.95
N LEU A 10 11.39 -6.94 4.98
CA LEU A 10 12.60 -6.75 4.19
C LEU A 10 12.32 -6.81 2.70
N ASP A 11 11.54 -7.80 2.25
CA ASP A 11 11.15 -7.91 0.85
C ASP A 11 10.31 -6.71 0.41
N ASN A 12 9.39 -6.27 1.26
CA ASN A 12 8.53 -5.13 0.99
C ASN A 12 9.36 -3.85 0.83
N ALA A 13 10.31 -3.61 1.74
CA ALA A 13 11.18 -2.44 1.68
C ALA A 13 12.03 -2.45 0.41
N TYR A 14 12.54 -3.61 0.02
CA TYR A 14 13.31 -3.75 -1.22
C TYR A 14 12.44 -3.40 -2.43
N GLN A 15 11.24 -3.96 -2.54
CA GLN A 15 10.34 -3.71 -3.67
C GLN A 15 9.94 -2.24 -3.74
N ASP A 16 9.60 -1.63 -2.60
CA ASP A 16 9.24 -0.20 -2.54
C ASP A 16 10.39 0.67 -3.04
N THR A 17 11.61 0.36 -2.61
CA THR A 17 12.81 1.10 -3.02
C THR A 17 13.05 0.98 -4.52
N GLN A 18 12.83 -0.19 -5.11
CA GLN A 18 12.98 -0.38 -6.55
C GLN A 18 12.00 0.48 -7.34
N VAL A 19 10.74 0.58 -6.89
CA VAL A 19 9.75 1.43 -7.53
C VAL A 19 10.14 2.91 -7.42
N LEU A 20 10.61 3.34 -6.25
CA LEU A 20 11.06 4.72 -6.04
C LEU A 20 12.24 5.06 -6.95
N LEU A 21 13.18 4.12 -7.15
CA LEU A 21 14.33 4.34 -8.05
C LEU A 21 13.87 4.52 -9.49
N VAL A 22 12.89 3.75 -9.94
CA VAL A 22 12.32 3.92 -11.29
C VAL A 22 11.65 5.29 -11.40
N ASN A 23 10.86 5.68 -10.41
CA ASN A 23 10.20 6.99 -10.41
C ASN A 23 11.20 8.14 -10.41
N GLU A 24 12.31 8.00 -9.68
CA GLU A 24 13.38 9.01 -9.65
C GLU A 24 13.96 9.23 -11.05
N LYS A 25 14.21 8.15 -11.78
CA LYS A 25 14.70 8.24 -13.17
C LYS A 25 13.71 8.93 -14.10
N GLU A 26 12.43 8.83 -13.81
CA GLU A 26 11.37 9.49 -14.55
C GLU A 26 11.16 10.96 -14.15
N GLY A 27 11.96 11.48 -13.23
CA GLY A 27 11.91 12.87 -12.81
C GLY A 27 10.89 13.19 -11.74
N ASP A 28 10.51 12.20 -10.94
CA ASP A 28 9.51 12.39 -9.88
C ASP A 28 10.04 13.34 -8.78
N GLN A 29 9.22 14.31 -8.42
CA GLN A 29 9.49 15.24 -7.32
C GLN A 29 8.87 14.66 -6.04
N PHE A 30 9.63 13.85 -5.31
CA PHE A 30 9.13 13.09 -4.16
C PHE A 30 8.55 13.94 -3.04
N ALA A 31 8.98 15.21 -2.94
CA ALA A 31 8.46 16.10 -1.90
C ALA A 31 7.02 16.54 -2.17
N VAL A 32 6.53 16.41 -3.41
CA VAL A 32 5.17 16.84 -3.78
C VAL A 32 4.16 15.82 -3.25
N PRO A 33 3.23 16.23 -2.36
CA PRO A 33 2.19 15.31 -1.88
C PRO A 33 1.25 14.90 -3.00
N ARG A 34 0.75 13.68 -2.89
CA ARG A 34 -0.19 13.11 -3.86
C ARG A 34 -0.96 11.99 -3.18
N TYR A 35 -2.03 11.52 -3.81
CA TYR A 35 -2.69 10.31 -3.34
C TYR A 35 -1.88 9.09 -3.76
N VAL A 36 -1.53 8.26 -2.76
CA VAL A 36 -0.89 6.97 -2.97
C VAL A 36 -1.96 5.91 -2.69
N GLU A 37 -2.09 4.94 -3.59
CA GLU A 37 -3.06 3.87 -3.45
C GLU A 37 -2.36 2.59 -3.08
N PHE A 38 -2.69 2.04 -1.93
CA PHE A 38 -2.17 0.76 -1.44
C PHE A 38 -3.25 -0.29 -1.69
N VAL A 39 -2.86 -1.44 -2.24
CA VAL A 39 -3.81 -2.44 -2.74
C VAL A 39 -3.65 -3.75 -1.99
N PHE A 40 -4.78 -4.26 -1.49
CA PHE A 40 -4.86 -5.59 -0.88
C PHE A 40 -5.78 -6.45 -1.73
N ARG A 41 -5.54 -7.75 -1.75
CA ARG A 41 -6.37 -8.71 -2.48
C ARG A 41 -6.72 -9.89 -1.58
N THR A 42 -7.96 -10.36 -1.69
CA THR A 42 -8.42 -11.54 -0.96
C THR A 42 -9.60 -12.17 -1.70
N PRO A 43 -9.71 -13.51 -1.72
CA PRO A 43 -10.91 -14.16 -2.23
C PRO A 43 -12.11 -14.00 -1.28
N ASP A 44 -11.87 -13.54 -0.05
CA ASP A 44 -12.90 -13.41 0.99
C ASP A 44 -13.26 -11.94 1.17
N LYS A 45 -14.42 -11.54 0.62
CA LYS A 45 -14.91 -10.16 0.71
C LYS A 45 -15.07 -9.70 2.17
N SER A 46 -15.46 -10.59 3.07
CA SER A 46 -15.65 -10.22 4.47
C SER A 46 -14.33 -9.81 5.13
N LYS A 47 -13.22 -10.43 4.74
CA LYS A 47 -11.90 -10.01 5.21
C LYS A 47 -11.55 -8.62 4.70
N ALA A 48 -11.84 -8.35 3.43
CA ALA A 48 -11.61 -7.02 2.86
C ALA A 48 -12.41 -5.96 3.61
N GLU A 49 -13.66 -6.24 3.92
CA GLU A 49 -14.52 -5.34 4.69
C GLU A 49 -13.98 -5.11 6.09
N THR A 50 -13.50 -6.16 6.76
CA THR A 50 -12.90 -6.07 8.10
C THR A 50 -11.65 -5.17 8.09
N VAL A 51 -10.75 -5.37 7.14
CA VAL A 51 -9.54 -4.57 7.03
C VAL A 51 -9.88 -3.11 6.69
N SER A 52 -10.84 -2.91 5.78
CA SER A 52 -11.31 -1.57 5.42
C SER A 52 -11.83 -0.82 6.65
N SER A 53 -12.66 -1.48 7.45
CA SER A 53 -13.21 -0.89 8.68
C SER A 53 -12.13 -0.59 9.70
N PHE A 54 -11.16 -1.50 9.87
CA PHE A 54 -10.05 -1.28 10.78
C PHE A 54 -9.24 -0.05 10.39
N ILE A 55 -8.93 0.09 9.11
CA ILE A 55 -8.15 1.22 8.59
C ILE A 55 -8.94 2.52 8.77
N ALA A 56 -10.22 2.52 8.44
CA ALA A 56 -11.07 3.69 8.56
C ALA A 56 -11.26 4.11 10.02
N ASP A 57 -11.54 3.16 10.90
CA ASP A 57 -11.79 3.43 12.33
C ASP A 57 -10.56 4.01 13.01
N ASN A 58 -9.36 3.59 12.61
CA ASN A 58 -8.11 4.07 13.18
C ASN A 58 -7.51 5.24 12.40
N ARG A 59 -8.19 5.70 11.36
CA ARG A 59 -7.79 6.85 10.54
C ARG A 59 -6.39 6.70 9.94
N TYR A 60 -6.07 5.50 9.47
CA TYR A 60 -4.79 5.23 8.81
C TYR A 60 -4.77 5.64 7.34
N ALA A 61 -5.90 6.07 6.80
CA ALA A 61 -6.00 6.46 5.41
C ALA A 61 -7.07 7.55 5.23
N ASP A 62 -7.01 8.24 4.10
CA ASP A 62 -8.02 9.24 3.74
C ASP A 62 -9.30 8.60 3.23
N SER A 63 -9.19 7.47 2.53
CA SER A 63 -10.35 6.74 2.06
C SER A 63 -10.01 5.28 1.76
N THR A 64 -11.04 4.44 1.75
CA THR A 64 -10.94 3.04 1.34
C THR A 64 -12.08 2.71 0.39
N ALA A 65 -11.82 1.78 -0.54
CA ALA A 65 -12.83 1.29 -1.46
C ALA A 65 -12.60 -0.20 -1.73
N ILE A 66 -13.68 -0.96 -1.90
CA ILE A 66 -13.60 -2.37 -2.23
C ILE A 66 -14.17 -2.55 -3.63
N VAL A 67 -13.39 -3.17 -4.51
CA VAL A 67 -13.75 -3.44 -5.89
C VAL A 67 -13.72 -4.96 -6.11
N GLN A 68 -14.79 -5.49 -6.67
CA GLN A 68 -14.82 -6.90 -7.04
C GLN A 68 -14.05 -7.11 -8.34
N ASP A 69 -13.13 -8.07 -8.35
CA ASP A 69 -12.31 -8.41 -9.50
C ASP A 69 -12.35 -9.93 -9.69
N GLY A 70 -13.29 -10.42 -10.47
CA GLY A 70 -13.49 -11.85 -10.67
C GLY A 70 -13.81 -12.54 -9.34
N ASP A 71 -12.97 -13.52 -8.98
CA ASP A 71 -13.14 -14.29 -7.74
C ASP A 71 -12.53 -13.61 -6.52
N HIS A 72 -11.90 -12.45 -6.70
CA HIS A 72 -11.22 -11.73 -5.64
C HIS A 72 -11.88 -10.40 -5.37
N SER A 73 -11.75 -9.94 -4.12
CA SER A 73 -12.03 -8.56 -3.73
C SER A 73 -10.72 -7.81 -3.63
N GLU A 74 -10.70 -6.59 -4.16
CA GLU A 74 -9.55 -5.71 -4.09
C GLU A 74 -9.88 -4.54 -3.17
N LEU A 75 -9.12 -4.41 -2.09
CA LEU A 75 -9.24 -3.27 -1.18
C LEU A 75 -8.21 -2.23 -1.58
N ARG A 76 -8.68 -1.05 -1.95
CA ARG A 76 -7.84 0.10 -2.30
C ARG A 76 -7.87 1.10 -1.18
N VAL A 77 -6.68 1.42 -0.67
CA VAL A 77 -6.50 2.32 0.47
C VAL A 77 -5.73 3.54 -0.02
N ARG A 78 -6.34 4.72 0.07
CA ARG A 78 -5.75 5.96 -0.43
C ARG A 78 -5.27 6.84 0.69
N VAL A 79 -4.01 7.26 0.60
CA VAL A 79 -3.37 8.14 1.57
C VAL A 79 -2.73 9.30 0.82
N HIS A 80 -3.04 10.53 1.22
CA HIS A 80 -2.41 11.73 0.66
C HIS A 80 -1.10 11.98 1.39
N MET A 81 0.02 11.88 0.68
CA MET A 81 1.33 11.90 1.29
C MET A 81 2.42 12.21 0.26
N PRO A 82 3.59 12.74 0.70
CA PRO A 82 4.74 12.80 -0.18
C PRO A 82 5.31 11.40 -0.41
N LEU A 83 6.05 11.21 -1.52
CA LEU A 83 6.67 9.92 -1.84
C LEU A 83 8.11 9.82 -1.33
N ARG A 84 8.46 10.50 -0.27
CA ARG A 84 9.79 10.36 0.33
C ARG A 84 9.94 8.97 0.90
N GLN A 85 11.10 8.36 0.66
CA GLN A 85 11.36 6.97 1.05
C GLN A 85 10.99 6.65 2.50
N PRO A 86 11.42 7.45 3.52
CA PRO A 86 11.06 7.12 4.91
C PRO A 86 9.56 7.12 5.16
N VAL A 87 8.84 8.03 4.55
CA VAL A 87 7.38 8.15 4.72
C VAL A 87 6.67 7.01 4.01
N LEU A 88 6.97 6.82 2.73
CA LEU A 88 6.32 5.76 1.94
C LEU A 88 6.61 4.38 2.53
N CYS A 89 7.87 4.09 2.82
CA CYS A 89 8.24 2.76 3.33
C CYS A 89 7.60 2.48 4.68
N SER A 90 7.41 3.50 5.53
CA SER A 90 6.73 3.33 6.81
C SER A 90 5.26 2.97 6.63
N VAL A 91 4.55 3.65 5.73
CA VAL A 91 3.14 3.37 5.48
C VAL A 91 2.98 2.01 4.78
N SER A 92 3.83 1.72 3.80
CA SER A 92 3.82 0.43 3.10
C SER A 92 4.10 -0.72 4.07
N ALA A 93 5.04 -0.54 5.01
CA ALA A 93 5.33 -1.53 6.04
C ALA A 93 4.11 -1.79 6.93
N LEU A 94 3.38 -0.74 7.32
CA LEU A 94 2.14 -0.88 8.07
C LEU A 94 1.14 -1.73 7.28
N MET A 95 0.97 -1.45 5.98
CA MET A 95 0.05 -2.22 5.13
C MET A 95 0.46 -3.68 5.04
N ALA A 96 1.76 -3.96 4.90
CA ALA A 96 2.28 -5.33 4.89
C ALA A 96 1.99 -6.06 6.21
N CYS A 97 2.13 -5.36 7.35
CA CYS A 97 1.80 -5.93 8.65
C CYS A 97 0.31 -6.24 8.77
N LEU A 98 -0.56 -5.34 8.34
CA LEU A 98 -2.00 -5.55 8.37
C LEU A 98 -2.40 -6.75 7.50
N ALA A 99 -1.78 -6.88 6.34
CA ALA A 99 -2.03 -8.02 5.46
C ALA A 99 -1.73 -9.34 6.15
N GLN A 100 -0.63 -9.41 6.89
CA GLN A 100 -0.26 -10.61 7.63
C GLN A 100 -1.20 -10.89 8.81
N ILE A 101 -1.55 -9.86 9.55
CA ILE A 101 -2.45 -9.99 10.71
C ILE A 101 -3.82 -10.52 10.28
N PHE A 102 -4.36 -10.00 9.18
CA PHE A 102 -5.69 -10.36 8.70
C PHE A 102 -5.69 -11.49 7.66
N ASP A 103 -4.51 -12.02 7.33
CA ASP A 103 -4.34 -13.11 6.36
C ASP A 103 -4.95 -12.77 5.00
N ILE A 104 -4.52 -11.64 4.45
CA ILE A 104 -4.83 -11.20 3.09
C ILE A 104 -3.53 -10.84 2.38
N GLU A 105 -3.58 -10.72 1.06
CA GLU A 105 -2.42 -10.38 0.25
C GLU A 105 -2.27 -8.86 0.13
N TYR A 106 -1.07 -8.35 0.37
CA TYR A 106 -0.72 -6.97 0.07
C TYR A 106 -0.01 -6.93 -1.29
N ASP A 107 -0.59 -6.20 -2.23
CA ASP A 107 -0.16 -6.18 -3.64
C ASP A 107 0.61 -4.90 -4.01
N GLY A 108 1.15 -4.19 -3.03
CA GLY A 108 1.94 -3.00 -3.27
C GLY A 108 1.12 -1.73 -3.41
N TRP A 109 1.73 -0.73 -4.05
CA TRP A 109 1.13 0.61 -4.16
C TRP A 109 1.37 1.20 -5.54
N SER A 110 0.60 2.22 -5.85
CA SER A 110 0.78 3.02 -7.06
C SER A 110 0.52 4.49 -6.76
N ALA A 111 1.15 5.36 -7.52
CA ALA A 111 0.98 6.80 -7.40
C ALA A 111 1.35 7.48 -8.71
N GLU A 112 0.72 8.62 -8.97
CA GLU A 112 1.06 9.43 -10.12
C GLU A 112 2.45 10.06 -9.94
N ILE A 113 3.24 10.07 -11.00
CA ILE A 113 4.54 10.73 -10.99
C ILE A 113 4.32 12.25 -11.09
N LYS A 114 4.95 13.00 -10.18
CA LYS A 114 4.88 14.46 -10.15
C LYS A 114 6.19 15.04 -10.67
N ARG A 115 6.22 15.41 -11.94
CA ARG A 115 7.41 15.98 -12.55
C ARG A 115 7.47 17.49 -12.33
N ALA A 116 8.67 18.04 -12.38
CA ALA A 116 8.86 19.49 -12.41
C ALA A 116 8.24 20.06 -13.68
N SER A 117 7.51 21.16 -13.56
CA SER A 117 6.90 21.85 -14.70
C SER A 117 7.90 22.81 -15.34
#